data_eedc929e9ec6c40867e6f80b443d6bb3
#
_entry.id   eedc929e9ec6c40867e6f80b443d6bb3
#
_cell.length_a   1.000
_cell.length_b   1.000
_cell.length_c   1.000
_cell.angle_alpha   90.00
_cell.angle_beta   90.00
_cell.angle_gamma   90.00
#
_symmetry.space_group_name_H-M   'P 1'
#
loop_
_entity.id
_entity.type
_entity.pdbx_description
1 polymer ?
#
loop_
_entity_poly.entity_id
_entity_poly.type
_entity_poly.pdbx_seq_one_letter_code
_entity_poly.pdbx_strand_id
1 'polypeptide(L)' 'MRIRLSDPSQLDRLLTFLEFDANVIVSQIADNEVEVSFLGSLNTTAQMMQSELRLRLWLASNPDVIAILQE' A
#
# COMPACT_ATOMS: atom_id res chain seq x y z
N MET A 1 -2.42 2.36 8.17
CA MET A 1 -3.15 1.50 7.22
C MET A 1 -2.33 0.25 6.94
N ARG A 2 -2.96 -0.89 6.98
CA ARG A 2 -2.32 -2.16 6.67
C ARG A 2 -2.83 -2.68 5.33
N ILE A 3 -1.93 -3.25 4.56
CA ILE A 3 -2.25 -3.86 3.27
C ILE A 3 -1.78 -5.31 3.31
N ARG A 4 -2.70 -6.23 3.09
CA ARG A 4 -2.39 -7.67 3.00
C ARG A 4 -2.62 -8.14 1.57
N LEU A 5 -1.63 -8.84 1.03
CA LEU A 5 -1.72 -9.40 -0.33
C LEU A 5 -2.04 -10.89 -0.28
N SER A 6 -2.78 -11.34 -1.30
CA SER A 6 -3.05 -12.77 -1.49
C SER A 6 -1.80 -13.55 -1.89
N ASP A 7 -0.84 -12.89 -2.55
CA ASP A 7 0.38 -13.50 -3.05
C ASP A 7 1.61 -12.82 -2.45
N PRO A 8 2.33 -13.49 -1.52
CA PRO A 8 3.52 -12.92 -0.90
C PRO A 8 4.63 -12.56 -1.90
N SER A 9 4.70 -13.25 -3.04
CA SER A 9 5.73 -12.99 -4.02
C SER A 9 5.61 -11.61 -4.68
N GLN A 10 4.45 -10.98 -4.57
CA GLN A 10 4.20 -9.65 -5.13
C GLN A 10 4.48 -8.52 -4.15
N LEU A 11 4.84 -8.85 -2.92
CA LEU A 11 5.04 -7.83 -1.88
C LEU A 11 6.17 -6.86 -2.23
N ASP A 12 7.27 -7.36 -2.79
CA ASP A 12 8.40 -6.51 -3.18
C ASP A 12 8.00 -5.48 -4.22
N ARG A 13 7.15 -5.85 -5.16
CA ARG A 13 6.63 -4.92 -6.16
C ARG A 13 5.75 -3.86 -5.53
N LEU A 14 4.91 -4.25 -4.58
CA LEU A 14 4.06 -3.31 -3.85
C LEU A 14 4.91 -2.34 -3.04
N LEU A 15 5.93 -2.84 -2.35
CA LEU A 15 6.84 -2.01 -1.58
C LEU A 15 7.52 -0.96 -2.47
N THR A 16 8.05 -1.39 -3.61
CA THR A 16 8.68 -0.49 -4.57
C THR A 16 7.69 0.58 -5.04
N PHE A 17 6.48 0.18 -5.34
CA PHE A 17 5.44 1.10 -5.78
C PHE A 17 5.11 2.15 -4.71
N LEU A 18 4.93 1.71 -3.46
CA LEU A 18 4.59 2.62 -2.35
C LEU A 18 5.74 3.54 -1.98
N GLU A 19 6.97 3.06 -2.05
CA GLU A 19 8.16 3.84 -1.70
C GLU A 19 8.44 4.98 -2.69
N PHE A 20 7.80 4.99 -3.83
CA PHE A 20 7.88 6.11 -4.76
C PHE A 20 7.31 7.40 -4.17
N ASP A 21 6.44 7.30 -3.18
CA ASP A 21 5.86 8.46 -2.55
C ASP A 21 6.72 8.86 -1.34
N ALA A 22 7.36 10.03 -1.41
CA ALA A 22 8.22 10.52 -0.35
C ALA A 22 7.47 10.84 0.96
N ASN A 23 6.15 10.96 0.89
CA ASN A 23 5.32 11.24 2.06
C ASN A 23 4.79 9.99 2.75
N VAL A 24 5.24 8.81 2.32
CA VAL A 24 4.78 7.54 2.83
C VAL A 24 5.94 6.76 3.43
N ILE A 25 5.72 6.22 4.63
CA ILE A 25 6.62 5.26 5.25
C ILE A 25 5.95 3.90 5.18
N VAL A 26 6.65 2.92 4.63
CA VAL A 26 6.15 1.55 4.50
C VAL A 26 7.02 0.62 5.32
N SER A 27 6.38 -0.21 6.15
CA SER A 27 7.06 -1.23 6.95
C SER A 27 6.46 -2.59 6.67
N GLN A 28 7.30 -3.56 6.35
CA GLN A 28 6.85 -4.94 6.18
C GLN A 28 6.63 -5.55 7.56
N ILE A 29 5.43 -6.09 7.81
CA ILE A 29 5.09 -6.71 9.09
C ILE A 29 4.87 -8.22 9.00
N ALA A 30 4.70 -8.75 7.79
CA ALA A 30 4.59 -10.19 7.53
C ALA A 30 5.02 -10.46 6.09
N ASP A 31 5.07 -11.74 5.70
CA ASP A 31 5.46 -12.12 4.35
C ASP A 31 4.59 -11.50 3.26
N ASN A 32 3.33 -11.22 3.60
CA ASN A 32 2.35 -10.69 2.66
C ASN A 32 1.64 -9.45 3.17
N GLU A 33 2.18 -8.79 4.19
CA GLU A 33 1.51 -7.67 4.83
C GLU A 33 2.48 -6.53 5.10
N VAL A 34 2.02 -5.32 4.84
CA VAL A 34 2.78 -4.10 5.10
C VAL A 34 1.93 -3.11 5.87
N GLU A 35 2.59 -2.27 6.64
CA GLU A 35 1.96 -1.12 7.28
C GLU A 35 2.42 0.15 6.60
N VAL A 36 1.45 1.02 6.27
CA VAL A 36 1.69 2.28 5.60
C VAL A 36 1.34 3.43 6.53
N SER A 37 2.29 4.33 6.72
CA SER A 37 2.11 5.54 7.52
C SER A 37 2.35 6.77 6.65
N PHE A 38 1.62 7.84 6.92
CA PHE A 38 1.71 9.07 6.16
C PHE A 38 2.43 10.15 6.96
N LEU A 39 3.40 10.82 6.32
CA LEU A 39 4.20 11.85 6.96
C LEU A 39 3.54 13.23 6.80
N GLY A 40 3.46 13.94 7.92
CA GLY A 40 3.25 15.39 7.91
C GLY A 40 1.94 15.89 7.35
N SER A 41 0.89 15.09 7.36
CA SER A 41 -0.37 15.50 6.78
C SER A 41 -1.34 16.10 7.79
N LEU A 42 -1.99 17.15 7.37
CA LEU A 42 -3.10 17.76 8.10
C LEU A 42 -4.44 17.10 7.75
N ASN A 43 -4.48 16.27 6.71
CA ASN A 43 -5.72 15.64 6.26
C ASN A 43 -5.50 14.15 5.96
N THR A 44 -5.61 13.35 7.01
CA THR A 44 -5.41 11.91 6.94
C THR A 44 -6.39 11.22 5.98
N THR A 45 -7.65 11.68 5.95
CA THR A 45 -8.67 11.09 5.07
C THR A 45 -8.31 11.26 3.60
N ALA A 46 -7.87 12.45 3.20
CA ALA A 46 -7.47 12.70 1.81
C ALA A 46 -6.27 11.84 1.42
N GLN A 47 -5.31 11.66 2.32
CA GLN A 47 -4.16 10.81 2.05
C GLN A 47 -4.54 9.34 1.91
N MET A 48 -5.42 8.86 2.76
CA MET A 48 -5.92 7.49 2.67
C MET A 48 -6.62 7.27 1.33
N MET A 49 -7.42 8.23 0.88
CA MET A 49 -8.10 8.15 -0.42
C MET A 49 -7.09 8.12 -1.58
N GLN A 50 -6.06 8.94 -1.53
CA GLN A 50 -5.01 8.94 -2.57
C GLN A 50 -4.25 7.61 -2.60
N SER A 51 -3.91 7.08 -1.44
CA SER A 51 -3.21 5.79 -1.36
C SER A 51 -4.09 4.66 -1.86
N GLU A 52 -5.37 4.69 -1.55
CA GLU A 52 -6.31 3.70 -2.04
C GLU A 52 -6.44 3.75 -3.56
N LEU A 53 -6.51 4.95 -4.15
CA LEU A 53 -6.56 5.11 -5.60
C LEU A 53 -5.29 4.57 -6.26
N ARG A 54 -4.14 4.89 -5.71
CA ARG A 54 -2.86 4.37 -6.21
C ARG A 54 -2.80 2.85 -6.13
N LEU A 55 -3.26 2.30 -5.02
CA LEU A 55 -3.29 0.85 -4.84
C LEU A 55 -4.21 0.20 -5.87
N ARG A 56 -5.36 0.80 -6.14
CA ARG A 56 -6.27 0.28 -7.18
C ARG A 56 -5.63 0.29 -8.56
N LEU A 57 -4.86 1.34 -8.89
CA LEU A 57 -4.13 1.39 -10.15
C LEU A 57 -3.08 0.28 -10.24
N TRP A 58 -2.36 0.05 -9.14
CA TRP A 58 -1.38 -1.03 -9.08
C TRP A 58 -2.04 -2.39 -9.23
N LEU A 59 -3.17 -2.60 -8.57
CA LEU A 59 -3.95 -3.85 -8.68
C LEU A 59 -4.49 -4.05 -10.09
N ALA A 60 -4.88 -3.00 -10.77
CA ALA A 60 -5.33 -3.09 -12.16
C ALA A 60 -4.21 -3.55 -13.09
N SER A 61 -2.96 -3.23 -12.76
CA SER A 61 -1.78 -3.71 -13.49
C SER A 61 -1.34 -5.11 -13.07
N ASN A 62 -1.89 -5.63 -11.96
CA ASN A 62 -1.57 -6.95 -11.42
C ASN A 62 -2.88 -7.68 -11.06
N PRO A 63 -3.68 -8.08 -12.06
CA PRO A 63 -5.04 -8.57 -11.81
C PRO A 63 -5.12 -9.88 -11.03
N ASP A 64 -4.02 -10.64 -10.95
CA ASP A 64 -3.97 -11.89 -10.20
C ASP A 64 -3.75 -11.69 -8.71
N VAL A 65 -3.54 -10.45 -8.27
CA VAL A 65 -3.27 -10.13 -6.87
C VAL A 65 -4.52 -9.55 -6.23
N ILE A 66 -4.86 -10.07 -5.07
CA ILE A 66 -5.94 -9.53 -4.24
C ILE A 66 -5.30 -8.84 -3.04
N ALA A 67 -5.71 -7.61 -2.78
CA ALA A 67 -5.24 -6.85 -1.63
C ALA A 67 -6.39 -6.52 -0.69
N ILE A 68 -6.14 -6.68 0.60
CA ILE A 68 -7.08 -6.32 1.66
C ILE A 68 -6.50 -5.14 2.41
N LEU A 69 -7.29 -4.07 2.50
CA LEU A 69 -6.92 -2.86 3.20
C LEU A 69 -7.54 -2.86 4.58
N GLN A 70 -6.73 -2.61 5.61
CA GLN A 70 -7.19 -2.49 7.00
C GLN A 70 -6.63 -1.22 7.61
N GLU A 71 -7.47 -0.53 8.34
CA GLU A 71 -7.03 0.65 9.10
C GLU A 71 -6.40 0.29 10.44
#